data_9a445818a591962ea638faee3d910c94
#
_entry.id   9a445818a591962ea638faee3d910c94
#
_cell.length_a   1.000
_cell.length_b   1.000
_cell.length_c   1.000
_cell.angle_alpha   90.00
_cell.angle_beta   90.00
_cell.angle_gamma   90.00
#
_symmetry.space_group_name_H-M   'P 1'
#
loop_
_entity.id
_entity.type
_entity.pdbx_description
1 polymer ?
#
loop_
_entity_poly.entity_id
_entity_poly.type
_entity_poly.pdbx_seq_one_letter_code
_entity_poly.pdbx_strand_id
1 'polypeptide(L)'
;MKRLLLFIVLIFVPLLTINCSSITQNSAEIAFGSWIHYKRTFIVHGRVCRPRDNNDTVSEGQAYGMLRAVLMNDHTTFDECLDWTEGALSRKSSDGDRLLAWHYQNGVVADRKSASDADIDYAYSLILASRKWNDVRYQTLAEQVLQSVLEKETAIINGRLYFLPWPREYNQPDQLTALNPSYYAPSHFKLFFEVSGDHRWLELVDTTYYMLGKLLDFPGVLKKGTLVPDWIAVDAQGNITELPGNDAVYGWDAVRVPLRIAADYYLSGDKRALTVLRQFSASFEKELSNPSKDQAYQNALFYSAAYAATEAAGSSLSPSLLQQIRHSMRKNDDGFFYNEHNDYYINSLSWLPEYYHIIKATGKQMPTPLSSDGGR
;
A
#
# COMPACT_ATOMS: atom_id res chain seq x y z
N MET A 1 -44.40 16.43 38.14
CA MET A 1 -43.76 16.71 36.85
C MET A 1 -42.30 16.28 36.84
N LYS A 2 -41.97 14.98 36.92
CA LYS A 2 -40.56 14.46 36.84
C LYS A 2 -40.52 12.98 36.40
N ARG A 3 -41.27 12.61 35.35
CA ARG A 3 -41.23 11.22 34.81
C ARG A 3 -41.37 11.12 33.26
N LEU A 4 -41.04 12.18 32.52
CA LEU A 4 -41.22 12.16 31.04
C LEU A 4 -39.91 12.40 30.26
N LEU A 5 -38.74 12.40 30.93
CA LEU A 5 -37.45 12.68 30.23
C LEU A 5 -36.55 11.45 30.07
N LEU A 6 -37.00 10.25 30.46
CA LEU A 6 -36.14 9.06 30.42
C LEU A 6 -36.39 8.12 29.22
N PHE A 7 -37.38 8.42 28.38
CA PHE A 7 -37.77 7.51 27.29
C PHE A 7 -37.21 7.89 25.88
N ILE A 8 -36.60 9.07 25.74
CA ILE A 8 -36.13 9.52 24.40
C ILE A 8 -34.66 9.12 24.12
N VAL A 9 -33.87 8.78 25.14
CA VAL A 9 -32.44 8.48 24.96
C VAL A 9 -32.18 7.00 24.49
N LEU A 10 -33.15 6.10 24.73
CA LEU A 10 -32.97 4.66 24.43
C LEU A 10 -33.31 4.25 23.01
N ILE A 11 -33.92 5.13 22.20
CA ILE A 11 -34.31 4.79 20.81
C ILE A 11 -33.21 5.14 19.77
N PHE A 12 -32.24 6.02 20.11
CA PHE A 12 -31.21 6.45 19.15
C PHE A 12 -29.95 5.55 19.13
N VAL A 13 -29.71 4.74 20.15
CA VAL A 13 -28.52 3.88 20.23
C VAL A 13 -28.59 2.66 19.29
N PRO A 14 -29.74 1.97 19.08
CA PRO A 14 -29.79 0.82 18.20
C PRO A 14 -29.71 1.17 16.70
N LEU A 15 -30.16 2.35 16.28
CA LEU A 15 -30.11 2.75 14.86
C LEU A 15 -28.70 3.07 14.38
N LEU A 16 -27.87 3.66 15.23
CA LEU A 16 -26.46 3.95 14.92
C LEU A 16 -25.59 2.67 14.92
N THR A 17 -25.87 1.73 15.80
CA THR A 17 -25.16 0.45 15.85
C THR A 17 -25.56 -0.49 14.71
N ILE A 18 -26.81 -0.46 14.28
CA ILE A 18 -27.29 -1.26 13.12
C ILE A 18 -26.70 -0.73 11.81
N ASN A 19 -26.64 0.59 11.61
CA ASN A 19 -26.03 1.17 10.42
C ASN A 19 -24.50 0.92 10.36
N CYS A 20 -23.80 1.04 11.47
CA CYS A 20 -22.36 0.79 11.51
C CYS A 20 -22.04 -0.70 11.24
N SER A 21 -22.79 -1.63 11.79
CA SER A 21 -22.63 -3.07 11.56
C SER A 21 -22.90 -3.48 10.13
N SER A 22 -23.95 -2.96 9.49
CA SER A 22 -24.31 -3.28 8.10
C SER A 22 -23.29 -2.73 7.08
N ILE A 23 -22.77 -1.53 7.30
CA ILE A 23 -21.75 -0.93 6.43
C ILE A 23 -20.42 -1.69 6.55
N THR A 24 -19.99 -2.02 7.74
CA THR A 24 -18.76 -2.80 7.99
C THR A 24 -18.88 -4.21 7.41
N GLN A 25 -20.03 -4.84 7.51
CA GLN A 25 -20.31 -6.15 6.91
C GLN A 25 -20.21 -6.09 5.39
N ASN A 26 -20.77 -5.08 4.74
CA ASN A 26 -20.65 -4.90 3.29
C ASN A 26 -19.19 -4.71 2.86
N SER A 27 -18.40 -3.89 3.57
CA SER A 27 -16.97 -3.71 3.27
C SER A 27 -16.18 -5.02 3.43
N ALA A 28 -16.50 -5.84 4.42
CA ALA A 28 -15.85 -7.14 4.61
C ALA A 28 -16.23 -8.13 3.47
N GLU A 29 -17.48 -8.17 3.05
CA GLU A 29 -17.94 -8.99 1.92
C GLU A 29 -17.23 -8.61 0.61
N ILE A 30 -17.11 -7.31 0.34
CA ILE A 30 -16.40 -6.79 -0.84
C ILE A 30 -14.92 -7.17 -0.78
N ALA A 31 -14.25 -6.89 0.33
CA ALA A 31 -12.83 -7.19 0.50
C ALA A 31 -12.55 -8.70 0.34
N PHE A 32 -13.39 -9.55 0.94
CA PHE A 32 -13.25 -10.99 0.84
C PHE A 32 -13.59 -11.52 -0.57
N GLY A 33 -14.71 -11.09 -1.17
CA GLY A 33 -15.10 -11.48 -2.52
C GLY A 33 -14.08 -11.07 -3.57
N SER A 34 -13.44 -9.89 -3.40
CA SER A 34 -12.36 -9.46 -4.29
C SER A 34 -11.04 -10.22 -4.03
N TRP A 35 -10.85 -10.79 -2.83
CA TRP A 35 -9.74 -11.72 -2.58
C TRP A 35 -9.91 -13.05 -3.31
N ILE A 36 -11.13 -13.60 -3.32
CA ILE A 36 -11.41 -14.84 -4.05
C ILE A 36 -11.10 -14.66 -5.54
N HIS A 37 -11.55 -13.55 -6.15
CA HIS A 37 -11.24 -13.23 -7.53
C HIS A 37 -9.72 -13.09 -7.74
N TYR A 38 -9.02 -12.32 -6.88
CA TYR A 38 -7.60 -12.10 -6.99
C TYR A 38 -6.81 -13.41 -6.99
N LYS A 39 -7.11 -14.32 -6.06
CA LYS A 39 -6.47 -15.63 -5.99
C LYS A 39 -6.65 -16.44 -7.27
N ARG A 40 -7.89 -16.54 -7.74
CA ARG A 40 -8.23 -17.37 -8.90
C ARG A 40 -7.67 -16.82 -10.21
N THR A 41 -7.54 -15.50 -10.30
CA THR A 41 -7.11 -14.84 -11.54
C THR A 41 -5.59 -14.67 -11.60
N PHE A 42 -4.95 -14.33 -10.49
CA PHE A 42 -3.55 -13.90 -10.49
C PHE A 42 -2.59 -14.89 -9.80
N ILE A 43 -3.06 -15.79 -8.90
CA ILE A 43 -2.18 -16.70 -8.17
C ILE A 43 -2.22 -18.10 -8.79
N VAL A 44 -1.07 -18.54 -9.31
CA VAL A 44 -0.91 -19.86 -9.94
C VAL A 44 0.22 -20.61 -9.21
N HIS A 45 -0.12 -21.58 -8.39
CA HIS A 45 0.86 -22.35 -7.58
C HIS A 45 1.81 -21.44 -6.79
N GLY A 46 1.25 -20.49 -6.06
CA GLY A 46 1.98 -19.50 -5.26
C GLY A 46 2.62 -18.37 -6.05
N ARG A 47 2.64 -18.42 -7.37
CA ARG A 47 3.16 -17.38 -8.24
C ARG A 47 2.08 -16.35 -8.56
N VAL A 48 2.32 -15.08 -8.28
CA VAL A 48 1.44 -13.98 -8.70
C VAL A 48 1.81 -13.56 -10.11
N CYS A 49 0.91 -13.77 -11.06
CA CYS A 49 1.11 -13.50 -12.48
C CYS A 49 0.44 -12.20 -12.92
N ARG A 50 1.02 -11.52 -13.90
CA ARG A 50 0.43 -10.36 -14.57
C ARG A 50 -0.07 -10.75 -15.96
N PRO A 51 -1.37 -11.09 -16.13
CA PRO A 51 -1.86 -11.64 -17.41
C PRO A 51 -1.68 -10.72 -18.61
N ARG A 52 -1.71 -9.40 -18.40
CA ARG A 52 -1.51 -8.39 -19.47
C ARG A 52 -0.05 -8.17 -19.84
N ASP A 53 0.89 -8.63 -19.00
CA ASP A 53 2.33 -8.48 -19.15
C ASP A 53 3.00 -9.83 -19.47
N ASN A 54 2.41 -10.58 -20.38
CA ASN A 54 2.87 -11.91 -20.82
C ASN A 54 2.99 -12.94 -19.69
N ASN A 55 2.11 -12.86 -18.69
CA ASN A 55 2.15 -13.70 -17.48
C ASN A 55 3.51 -13.67 -16.77
N ASP A 56 4.18 -12.53 -16.75
CA ASP A 56 5.37 -12.34 -15.94
C ASP A 56 5.03 -12.24 -14.46
N THR A 57 6.03 -12.08 -13.61
CA THR A 57 5.90 -11.84 -12.18
C THR A 57 6.88 -10.76 -11.75
N VAL A 58 6.40 -9.83 -10.95
CA VAL A 58 7.23 -8.85 -10.26
C VAL A 58 7.20 -9.11 -8.76
N SER A 59 8.30 -8.81 -8.07
CA SER A 59 8.40 -8.98 -6.61
C SER A 59 7.33 -8.21 -5.85
N GLU A 60 6.95 -7.02 -6.33
CA GLU A 60 5.81 -6.25 -5.82
C GLU A 60 4.53 -7.09 -5.80
N GLY A 61 4.27 -7.84 -6.88
CA GLY A 61 3.09 -8.70 -6.98
C GLY A 61 3.07 -9.81 -5.93
N GLN A 62 4.21 -10.45 -5.73
CA GLN A 62 4.35 -11.47 -4.67
C GLN A 62 4.08 -10.86 -3.30
N ALA A 63 4.68 -9.70 -3.00
CA ALA A 63 4.48 -9.00 -1.74
C ALA A 63 3.00 -8.61 -1.52
N TYR A 64 2.31 -8.10 -2.55
CA TYR A 64 0.88 -7.78 -2.45
C TYR A 64 0.00 -9.02 -2.24
N GLY A 65 0.30 -10.12 -2.93
CA GLY A 65 -0.40 -11.40 -2.74
C GLY A 65 -0.25 -11.92 -1.32
N MET A 66 0.97 -11.92 -0.79
CA MET A 66 1.28 -12.34 0.59
C MET A 66 0.65 -11.41 1.63
N LEU A 67 0.78 -10.09 1.48
CA LEU A 67 0.15 -9.13 2.38
C LEU A 67 -1.37 -9.34 2.44
N ARG A 68 -1.98 -9.51 1.29
CA ARG A 68 -3.42 -9.72 1.23
C ARG A 68 -3.83 -11.06 1.83
N ALA A 69 -3.07 -12.14 1.58
CA ALA A 69 -3.31 -13.46 2.18
C ALA A 69 -3.29 -13.39 3.72
N VAL A 70 -2.28 -12.74 4.32
CA VAL A 70 -2.23 -12.62 5.78
C VAL A 70 -3.38 -11.77 6.33
N LEU A 71 -3.77 -10.69 5.66
CA LEU A 71 -4.90 -9.86 6.09
C LEU A 71 -6.22 -10.60 5.98
N MET A 72 -6.41 -11.42 4.95
CA MET A 72 -7.59 -12.28 4.76
C MET A 72 -7.56 -13.59 5.57
N ASN A 73 -6.52 -13.81 6.39
CA ASN A 73 -6.32 -15.03 7.18
C ASN A 73 -6.23 -16.31 6.33
N ASP A 74 -5.61 -16.21 5.17
CA ASP A 74 -5.43 -17.31 4.22
C ASP A 74 -4.00 -17.85 4.29
N HIS A 75 -3.75 -18.67 5.31
CA HIS A 75 -2.42 -19.21 5.63
C HIS A 75 -1.86 -20.06 4.49
N THR A 76 -2.70 -20.93 3.92
CA THR A 76 -2.28 -21.80 2.80
C THR A 76 -1.79 -20.99 1.60
N THR A 77 -2.55 -19.99 1.16
CA THR A 77 -2.11 -19.14 0.03
C THR A 77 -0.87 -18.32 0.38
N PHE A 78 -0.73 -17.89 1.64
CA PHE A 78 0.48 -17.18 2.09
C PHE A 78 1.72 -18.08 1.96
N ASP A 79 1.67 -19.31 2.47
CA ASP A 79 2.79 -20.25 2.41
C ASP A 79 3.14 -20.63 0.97
N GLU A 80 2.16 -20.90 0.12
CA GLU A 80 2.39 -21.17 -1.29
C GLU A 80 3.11 -20.00 -1.99
N CYS A 81 2.69 -18.75 -1.71
CA CYS A 81 3.35 -17.57 -2.25
C CYS A 81 4.76 -17.39 -1.69
N LEU A 82 4.96 -17.61 -0.40
CA LEU A 82 6.27 -17.55 0.25
C LEU A 82 7.25 -18.57 -0.35
N ASP A 83 6.84 -19.83 -0.45
CA ASP A 83 7.67 -20.91 -0.99
C ASP A 83 8.09 -20.61 -2.42
N TRP A 84 7.15 -20.12 -3.24
CA TRP A 84 7.46 -19.73 -4.60
C TRP A 84 8.43 -18.53 -4.65
N THR A 85 8.20 -17.52 -3.82
CA THR A 85 9.03 -16.30 -3.75
C THR A 85 10.47 -16.62 -3.36
N GLU A 86 10.65 -17.39 -2.29
CA GLU A 86 11.99 -17.82 -1.84
C GLU A 86 12.67 -18.76 -2.85
N GLY A 87 11.89 -19.60 -3.53
CA GLY A 87 12.42 -20.52 -4.54
C GLY A 87 12.84 -19.85 -5.85
N ALA A 88 12.15 -18.80 -6.27
CA ALA A 88 12.32 -18.19 -7.59
C ALA A 88 13.00 -16.81 -7.55
N LEU A 89 12.69 -15.95 -6.58
CA LEU A 89 13.12 -14.55 -6.55
C LEU A 89 14.21 -14.26 -5.52
N SER A 90 14.46 -15.15 -4.55
CA SER A 90 15.45 -14.92 -3.50
C SER A 90 16.86 -14.71 -4.07
N ARG A 91 17.52 -13.65 -3.63
CA ARG A 91 18.89 -13.31 -4.04
C ARG A 91 19.96 -13.92 -3.13
N LYS A 92 19.55 -14.71 -2.12
CA LYS A 92 20.45 -15.29 -1.12
C LYS A 92 21.64 -16.03 -1.74
N SER A 93 21.41 -16.85 -2.74
CA SER A 93 22.45 -17.69 -3.34
C SER A 93 23.28 -16.97 -4.39
N SER A 94 22.74 -15.91 -4.99
CA SER A 94 23.38 -15.18 -6.09
C SER A 94 24.13 -13.92 -5.64
N ASP A 95 23.52 -13.15 -4.74
CA ASP A 95 24.00 -11.82 -4.35
C ASP A 95 24.36 -11.77 -2.86
N GLY A 96 24.04 -12.83 -2.10
CA GLY A 96 24.39 -12.96 -0.69
C GLY A 96 23.54 -12.09 0.25
N ASP A 97 22.51 -11.42 -0.27
CA ASP A 97 21.51 -10.65 0.49
C ASP A 97 20.17 -11.40 0.57
N ARG A 98 19.19 -10.80 1.25
CA ARG A 98 17.84 -11.37 1.39
C ARG A 98 16.77 -10.59 0.64
N LEU A 99 17.18 -9.74 -0.28
CA LEU A 99 16.29 -9.02 -1.18
C LEU A 99 15.74 -9.95 -2.26
N LEU A 100 14.71 -9.48 -2.98
CA LEU A 100 14.08 -10.22 -4.05
C LEU A 100 14.49 -9.65 -5.42
N ALA A 101 14.77 -10.54 -6.37
CA ALA A 101 14.87 -10.14 -7.78
C ALA A 101 13.52 -9.58 -8.24
N TRP A 102 13.51 -8.38 -8.84
CA TRP A 102 12.22 -7.71 -9.09
C TRP A 102 11.42 -8.32 -10.23
N HIS A 103 12.06 -8.98 -11.21
CA HIS A 103 11.36 -9.42 -12.42
C HIS A 103 11.68 -10.86 -12.81
N TYR A 104 10.63 -11.65 -12.98
CA TYR A 104 10.67 -13.04 -13.44
C TYR A 104 9.78 -13.22 -14.65
N GLN A 105 10.33 -13.76 -15.74
CA GLN A 105 9.63 -13.99 -16.99
C GLN A 105 10.15 -15.23 -17.71
N ASN A 106 9.29 -15.93 -18.43
CA ASN A 106 9.66 -17.10 -19.24
C ASN A 106 10.42 -18.20 -18.47
N GLY A 107 10.08 -18.40 -17.20
CA GLY A 107 10.69 -19.45 -16.37
C GLY A 107 12.01 -19.08 -15.72
N VAL A 108 12.49 -17.84 -15.85
CA VAL A 108 13.76 -17.37 -15.29
C VAL A 108 13.66 -15.99 -14.68
N VAL A 109 14.59 -15.66 -13.79
CA VAL A 109 14.79 -14.27 -13.34
C VAL A 109 15.31 -13.45 -14.52
N ALA A 110 14.51 -12.50 -14.98
CA ALA A 110 14.82 -11.64 -16.12
C ALA A 110 15.66 -10.41 -15.71
N ASP A 111 15.44 -9.88 -14.50
CA ASP A 111 16.28 -8.84 -13.89
C ASP A 111 16.46 -9.13 -12.40
N ARG A 112 17.71 -9.18 -11.95
CA ARG A 112 18.09 -9.50 -10.57
C ARG A 112 18.15 -8.32 -9.63
N LYS A 113 18.06 -7.09 -10.12
CA LYS A 113 17.95 -5.94 -9.21
C LYS A 113 16.79 -6.19 -8.25
N SER A 114 16.85 -5.62 -7.06
CA SER A 114 15.67 -5.57 -6.22
C SER A 114 14.83 -4.32 -6.51
N ALA A 115 13.58 -4.35 -6.09
CA ALA A 115 12.70 -3.20 -6.02
C ALA A 115 12.29 -3.02 -4.55
N SER A 116 12.77 -1.94 -3.94
CA SER A 116 12.74 -1.82 -2.48
C SER A 116 11.34 -1.70 -1.89
N ASP A 117 10.35 -1.21 -2.66
CA ASP A 117 8.94 -1.23 -2.26
C ASP A 117 8.43 -2.65 -2.05
N ALA A 118 8.84 -3.57 -2.93
CA ALA A 118 8.51 -4.99 -2.80
C ALA A 118 9.17 -5.62 -1.57
N ASP A 119 10.46 -5.32 -1.33
CA ASP A 119 11.21 -5.88 -0.22
C ASP A 119 10.63 -5.45 1.15
N ILE A 120 10.21 -4.19 1.29
CA ILE A 120 9.54 -3.76 2.53
C ILE A 120 8.12 -4.32 2.68
N ASP A 121 7.34 -4.43 1.61
CA ASP A 121 6.01 -5.04 1.66
C ASP A 121 6.10 -6.56 1.96
N TYR A 122 7.13 -7.22 1.42
CA TYR A 122 7.45 -8.62 1.73
C TYR A 122 7.80 -8.80 3.22
N ALA A 123 8.75 -8.02 3.76
CA ALA A 123 9.11 -8.07 5.17
C ALA A 123 7.92 -7.75 6.08
N TYR A 124 7.11 -6.76 5.71
CA TYR A 124 5.89 -6.38 6.44
C TYR A 124 4.90 -7.54 6.49
N SER A 125 4.66 -8.21 5.38
CA SER A 125 3.76 -9.37 5.30
C SER A 125 4.22 -10.53 6.17
N LEU A 126 5.53 -10.80 6.21
CA LEU A 126 6.15 -11.83 7.06
C LEU A 126 5.98 -11.52 8.55
N ILE A 127 6.18 -10.27 8.98
CA ILE A 127 5.99 -9.88 10.39
C ILE A 127 4.52 -10.04 10.79
N LEU A 128 3.58 -9.62 9.94
CA LEU A 128 2.15 -9.81 10.20
C LEU A 128 1.79 -11.30 10.27
N ALA A 129 2.34 -12.13 9.40
CA ALA A 129 2.15 -13.58 9.40
C ALA A 129 2.68 -14.23 10.67
N SER A 130 3.88 -13.85 11.11
CA SER A 130 4.45 -14.34 12.37
C SER A 130 3.55 -14.03 13.56
N ARG A 131 3.06 -12.80 13.65
CA ARG A 131 2.15 -12.38 14.74
C ARG A 131 0.80 -13.08 14.67
N LYS A 132 0.26 -13.26 13.47
CA LYS A 132 -1.08 -13.82 13.27
C LYS A 132 -1.13 -15.32 13.52
N TRP A 133 -0.14 -16.06 13.04
CA TRP A 133 -0.10 -17.52 13.11
C TRP A 133 0.90 -18.06 14.12
N ASN A 134 1.57 -17.16 14.89
CA ASN A 134 2.53 -17.49 15.94
C ASN A 134 3.67 -18.38 15.43
N ASP A 135 4.23 -18.06 14.25
CA ASP A 135 5.34 -18.78 13.65
C ASP A 135 6.58 -17.87 13.54
N VAL A 136 7.59 -18.20 14.36
CA VAL A 136 8.83 -17.43 14.46
C VAL A 136 9.67 -17.48 13.17
N ARG A 137 9.48 -18.48 12.30
CA ARG A 137 10.23 -18.60 11.03
C ARG A 137 10.01 -17.40 10.13
N TYR A 138 8.78 -16.89 10.07
CA TYR A 138 8.47 -15.69 9.29
C TYR A 138 9.17 -14.46 9.85
N GLN A 139 9.20 -14.28 11.18
CA GLN A 139 9.90 -13.15 11.78
C GLN A 139 11.41 -13.23 11.53
N THR A 140 12.02 -14.39 11.70
CA THR A 140 13.45 -14.58 11.43
C THR A 140 13.81 -14.24 9.99
N LEU A 141 12.96 -14.62 9.03
CA LEU A 141 13.17 -14.25 7.62
C LEU A 141 12.99 -12.75 7.42
N ALA A 142 11.95 -12.14 7.99
CA ALA A 142 11.73 -10.71 7.93
C ALA A 142 12.94 -9.91 8.45
N GLU A 143 13.48 -10.26 9.61
CA GLU A 143 14.66 -9.60 10.18
C GLU A 143 15.88 -9.64 9.25
N GLN A 144 16.11 -10.76 8.56
CA GLN A 144 17.16 -10.88 7.56
C GLN A 144 16.92 -9.99 6.33
N VAL A 145 15.67 -9.89 5.88
CA VAL A 145 15.28 -8.97 4.78
C VAL A 145 15.50 -7.53 5.24
N LEU A 146 15.02 -7.14 6.42
CA LEU A 146 15.18 -5.79 6.98
C LEU A 146 16.64 -5.37 7.10
N GLN A 147 17.52 -6.29 7.51
CA GLN A 147 18.96 -6.02 7.52
C GLN A 147 19.48 -5.73 6.10
N SER A 148 19.13 -6.56 5.12
CA SER A 148 19.55 -6.36 3.74
C SER A 148 19.03 -5.05 3.13
N VAL A 149 17.79 -4.67 3.43
CA VAL A 149 17.21 -3.39 3.01
C VAL A 149 18.03 -2.22 3.56
N LEU A 150 18.29 -2.19 4.88
CA LEU A 150 19.07 -1.10 5.49
C LEU A 150 20.51 -1.05 4.98
N GLU A 151 21.11 -2.18 4.64
CA GLU A 151 22.48 -2.26 4.14
C GLU A 151 22.59 -1.89 2.66
N LYS A 152 21.59 -2.20 1.85
CA LYS A 152 21.66 -2.09 0.38
C LYS A 152 20.80 -0.95 -0.19
N GLU A 153 19.63 -0.70 0.39
CA GLU A 153 18.61 0.16 -0.18
C GLU A 153 18.43 1.48 0.60
N THR A 154 19.44 1.88 1.36
CA THR A 154 19.47 3.18 2.01
C THR A 154 20.78 3.94 1.73
N ALA A 155 20.71 5.27 1.75
CA ALA A 155 21.88 6.13 1.64
C ALA A 155 21.73 7.39 2.51
N ILE A 156 22.83 7.85 3.08
CA ILE A 156 22.89 9.14 3.77
C ILE A 156 23.33 10.21 2.76
N ILE A 157 22.47 11.20 2.53
CA ILE A 157 22.75 12.34 1.65
C ILE A 157 22.58 13.60 2.49
N ASN A 158 23.62 14.40 2.58
CA ASN A 158 23.67 15.62 3.40
C ASN A 158 23.13 15.43 4.83
N GLY A 159 23.55 14.34 5.49
CA GLY A 159 23.19 14.04 6.88
C GLY A 159 21.75 13.48 7.09
N ARG A 160 21.01 13.20 6.03
CA ARG A 160 19.68 12.58 6.09
C ARG A 160 19.71 11.21 5.45
N LEU A 161 19.08 10.24 6.11
CA LEU A 161 18.90 8.88 5.57
C LEU A 161 17.74 8.85 4.58
N TYR A 162 17.99 8.38 3.36
CA TYR A 162 17.00 8.20 2.30
C TYR A 162 16.81 6.72 1.98
N PHE A 163 15.61 6.34 1.64
CA PHE A 163 15.24 5.02 1.13
C PHE A 163 15.33 5.03 -0.40
N LEU A 164 16.17 4.17 -0.94
CA LEU A 164 16.46 4.11 -2.37
C LEU A 164 15.50 3.13 -3.07
N PRO A 165 15.17 3.36 -4.34
CA PRO A 165 14.25 2.48 -5.06
C PRO A 165 14.86 1.11 -5.46
N TRP A 166 16.18 1.00 -5.39
CA TRP A 166 16.98 -0.19 -5.67
C TRP A 166 18.31 -0.12 -4.91
N PRO A 167 19.13 -1.19 -4.90
CA PRO A 167 20.40 -1.18 -4.20
C PRO A 167 21.33 -0.04 -4.63
N ARG A 168 22.03 0.52 -3.65
CA ARG A 168 22.84 1.75 -3.82
C ARG A 168 23.91 1.63 -4.90
N GLU A 169 24.43 0.43 -5.17
CA GLU A 169 25.40 0.17 -6.23
C GLU A 169 24.90 0.47 -7.64
N TYR A 170 23.58 0.57 -7.84
CA TYR A 170 22.96 0.97 -9.10
C TYR A 170 22.65 2.46 -9.18
N ASN A 171 22.88 3.21 -8.10
CA ASN A 171 22.80 4.67 -8.10
C ASN A 171 24.18 5.25 -8.45
N GLN A 172 24.22 6.28 -9.28
CA GLN A 172 25.47 6.96 -9.62
C GLN A 172 25.80 7.99 -8.55
N PRO A 173 26.90 7.82 -7.76
CA PRO A 173 27.14 8.62 -6.54
C PRO A 173 27.47 10.09 -6.81
N ASP A 174 27.89 10.45 -8.02
CA ASP A 174 28.34 11.81 -8.36
C ASP A 174 27.23 12.70 -8.96
N GLN A 175 26.01 12.21 -9.01
CA GLN A 175 24.89 12.89 -9.64
C GLN A 175 23.63 12.88 -8.74
N LEU A 176 22.49 13.09 -9.35
CA LEU A 176 21.20 13.06 -8.67
C LEU A 176 20.82 11.63 -8.26
N THR A 177 20.48 11.46 -6.99
CA THR A 177 19.93 10.18 -6.49
C THR A 177 18.45 10.11 -6.78
N ALA A 178 18.04 9.14 -7.58
CA ALA A 178 16.64 8.87 -7.87
C ALA A 178 15.89 8.38 -6.61
N LEU A 179 14.69 8.89 -6.38
CA LEU A 179 13.77 8.45 -5.35
C LEU A 179 12.37 8.27 -5.91
N ASN A 180 11.65 7.30 -5.37
CA ASN A 180 10.23 7.11 -5.64
C ASN A 180 9.44 7.39 -4.34
N PRO A 181 8.66 8.49 -4.25
CA PRO A 181 7.92 8.82 -3.03
C PRO A 181 6.93 7.74 -2.59
N SER A 182 6.42 6.94 -3.51
CA SER A 182 5.46 5.88 -3.21
C SER A 182 6.07 4.65 -2.52
N TYR A 183 7.40 4.55 -2.52
CA TYR A 183 8.12 3.47 -1.84
C TYR A 183 8.21 3.69 -0.34
N TYR A 184 8.02 4.93 0.12
CA TYR A 184 8.06 5.27 1.54
C TYR A 184 6.76 4.86 2.24
N ALA A 185 6.87 3.93 3.18
CA ALA A 185 5.75 3.37 3.93
C ALA A 185 5.95 3.56 5.45
N PRO A 186 5.60 4.73 6.02
CA PRO A 186 5.93 5.03 7.41
C PRO A 186 5.30 4.07 8.42
N SER A 187 4.12 3.50 8.15
CA SER A 187 3.55 2.43 9.00
C SER A 187 4.42 1.17 9.03
N HIS A 188 5.04 0.81 7.91
CA HIS A 188 5.96 -0.33 7.83
C HIS A 188 7.25 -0.02 8.58
N PHE A 189 7.84 1.14 8.36
CA PHE A 189 9.07 1.56 9.05
C PHE A 189 8.91 1.59 10.58
N LYS A 190 7.75 2.03 11.10
CA LYS A 190 7.46 1.97 12.53
C LYS A 190 7.39 0.54 13.06
N LEU A 191 6.75 -0.37 12.31
CA LEU A 191 6.71 -1.79 12.66
C LEU A 191 8.11 -2.42 12.61
N PHE A 192 8.93 -2.04 11.63
CA PHE A 192 10.30 -2.53 11.50
C PHE A 192 11.19 -2.08 12.67
N PHE A 193 11.02 -0.83 13.13
CA PHE A 193 11.66 -0.37 14.35
C PHE A 193 11.20 -1.18 15.58
N GLU A 194 9.90 -1.46 15.72
CA GLU A 194 9.37 -2.25 16.83
C GLU A 194 9.98 -3.66 16.87
N VAL A 195 10.21 -4.28 15.72
CA VAL A 195 10.75 -5.65 15.61
C VAL A 195 12.27 -5.67 15.75
N SER A 196 12.99 -4.75 15.09
CA SER A 196 14.46 -4.79 15.00
C SER A 196 15.17 -3.93 16.04
N GLY A 197 14.50 -2.92 16.61
CA GLY A 197 15.11 -1.91 17.47
C GLY A 197 16.02 -0.92 16.74
N ASP A 198 16.15 -1.00 15.41
CA ASP A 198 17.06 -0.15 14.63
C ASP A 198 16.43 1.23 14.35
N HIS A 199 17.03 2.26 14.94
CA HIS A 199 16.54 3.65 14.83
C HIS A 199 16.53 4.22 13.41
N ARG A 200 17.31 3.65 12.47
CA ARG A 200 17.29 4.07 11.06
C ARG A 200 15.89 3.99 10.45
N TRP A 201 15.04 3.08 10.91
CA TRP A 201 13.65 3.02 10.47
C TRP A 201 12.84 4.25 10.86
N LEU A 202 13.07 4.81 12.05
CA LEU A 202 12.42 6.06 12.46
C LEU A 202 12.99 7.28 11.71
N GLU A 203 14.28 7.27 11.35
CA GLU A 203 14.85 8.29 10.46
C GLU A 203 14.18 8.27 9.08
N LEU A 204 13.85 7.09 8.54
CA LEU A 204 13.09 6.96 7.28
C LEU A 204 11.65 7.45 7.42
N VAL A 205 11.00 7.27 8.57
CA VAL A 205 9.71 7.90 8.86
C VAL A 205 9.81 9.43 8.81
N ASP A 206 10.83 10.00 9.45
CA ASP A 206 11.05 11.46 9.45
C ASP A 206 11.38 11.97 8.05
N THR A 207 12.18 11.23 7.28
CA THR A 207 12.49 11.56 5.88
C THR A 207 11.24 11.52 5.00
N THR A 208 10.34 10.56 5.23
CA THR A 208 9.05 10.50 4.50
C THR A 208 8.28 11.81 4.65
N TYR A 209 8.07 12.26 5.88
CA TYR A 209 7.29 13.48 6.12
C TYR A 209 8.03 14.76 5.72
N TYR A 210 9.36 14.80 5.86
CA TYR A 210 10.16 15.88 5.32
C TYR A 210 10.03 16.01 3.81
N MET A 211 10.18 14.91 3.08
CA MET A 211 10.08 14.86 1.62
C MET A 211 8.68 15.27 1.13
N LEU A 212 7.64 14.67 1.71
CA LEU A 212 6.26 14.99 1.34
C LEU A 212 5.90 16.44 1.65
N GLY A 213 6.34 17.01 2.78
CA GLY A 213 6.17 18.42 3.09
C GLY A 213 6.82 19.31 2.03
N LYS A 214 8.04 18.99 1.59
CA LYS A 214 8.70 19.74 0.51
C LYS A 214 7.97 19.65 -0.82
N LEU A 215 7.43 18.49 -1.17
CA LEU A 215 6.73 18.27 -2.44
C LEU A 215 5.35 18.95 -2.47
N LEU A 216 4.63 18.96 -1.35
CA LEU A 216 3.26 19.49 -1.27
C LEU A 216 3.22 21.00 -0.96
N ASP A 217 4.20 21.54 -0.22
CA ASP A 217 4.25 22.98 0.13
C ASP A 217 4.88 23.86 -0.94
N PHE A 218 5.64 23.28 -1.87
CA PHE A 218 6.37 24.02 -2.92
C PHE A 218 5.97 23.59 -4.33
N PRO A 219 4.85 24.06 -4.86
CA PRO A 219 4.46 23.79 -6.26
C PRO A 219 5.48 24.28 -7.28
N GLY A 220 6.51 25.08 -6.88
CA GLY A 220 7.60 25.52 -7.74
C GLY A 220 8.77 24.55 -7.85
N VAL A 221 8.86 23.50 -7.03
CA VAL A 221 9.85 22.41 -7.19
C VAL A 221 9.48 21.52 -8.39
N LEU A 222 8.17 21.45 -8.69
CA LEU A 222 7.62 20.64 -9.76
C LEU A 222 6.86 21.52 -10.73
N LYS A 223 7.24 21.53 -11.99
CA LYS A 223 6.67 22.38 -13.03
C LYS A 223 5.20 22.12 -13.36
N LYS A 224 4.64 20.98 -12.92
CA LYS A 224 3.28 20.55 -13.22
C LYS A 224 2.61 19.92 -12.01
N GLY A 225 1.45 20.46 -11.63
CA GLY A 225 0.49 19.82 -10.73
C GLY A 225 0.66 20.18 -9.24
N THR A 226 -0.32 19.74 -8.46
CA THR A 226 -0.45 19.95 -7.02
C THR A 226 -0.27 18.64 -6.24
N LEU A 227 0.00 17.53 -6.93
CA LEU A 227 0.19 16.19 -6.36
C LEU A 227 1.65 15.75 -6.50
N VAL A 228 2.05 14.83 -5.65
CA VAL A 228 3.40 14.24 -5.62
C VAL A 228 3.65 13.47 -6.91
N PRO A 229 4.82 13.60 -7.57
CA PRO A 229 5.11 12.84 -8.78
C PRO A 229 5.56 11.39 -8.48
N ASP A 230 5.56 10.56 -9.52
CA ASP A 230 6.07 9.18 -9.45
C ASP A 230 7.55 9.15 -9.05
N TRP A 231 8.34 10.01 -9.66
CA TRP A 231 9.80 10.02 -9.48
C TRP A 231 10.32 11.42 -9.21
N ILE A 232 11.29 11.51 -8.31
CA ILE A 232 12.05 12.71 -7.97
C ILE A 232 13.54 12.37 -7.89
N ALA A 233 14.37 13.39 -7.71
CA ALA A 233 15.78 13.22 -7.38
C ALA A 233 16.16 14.04 -6.15
N VAL A 234 17.25 13.65 -5.52
CA VAL A 234 17.94 14.42 -4.48
C VAL A 234 19.37 14.67 -4.91
N ASP A 235 19.82 15.93 -4.83
CA ASP A 235 21.19 16.28 -5.10
C ASP A 235 22.11 16.04 -3.89
N ALA A 236 23.42 16.18 -4.07
CA ALA A 236 24.42 15.98 -3.00
C ALA A 236 24.26 16.96 -1.82
N GLN A 237 23.55 18.09 -2.02
CA GLN A 237 23.24 19.08 -1.00
C GLN A 237 21.91 18.77 -0.28
N GLY A 238 21.23 17.68 -0.66
CA GLY A 238 19.95 17.27 -0.06
C GLY A 238 18.74 18.02 -0.60
N ASN A 239 18.87 18.77 -1.71
CA ASN A 239 17.75 19.44 -2.34
C ASN A 239 16.93 18.44 -3.19
N ILE A 240 15.61 18.49 -3.02
CA ILE A 240 14.68 17.71 -3.84
C ILE A 240 14.47 18.43 -5.16
N THR A 241 14.56 17.69 -6.27
CA THR A 241 14.45 18.20 -7.64
C THR A 241 13.73 17.22 -8.54
N GLU A 242 13.40 17.64 -9.75
CA GLU A 242 12.89 16.73 -10.79
C GLU A 242 13.99 15.72 -11.18
N LEU A 243 13.60 14.48 -11.43
CA LEU A 243 14.51 13.47 -11.99
C LEU A 243 14.60 13.67 -13.51
N PRO A 244 15.80 13.96 -14.07
CA PRO A 244 15.95 14.15 -15.51
C PRO A 244 15.50 12.92 -16.32
N GLY A 245 14.77 13.18 -17.40
CA GLY A 245 14.24 12.12 -18.26
C GLY A 245 12.94 11.47 -17.78
N ASN A 246 12.41 11.90 -16.63
CA ASN A 246 11.10 11.51 -16.15
C ASN A 246 10.17 12.73 -16.12
N ASP A 247 8.93 12.54 -16.54
CA ASP A 247 7.90 13.56 -16.35
C ASP A 247 7.53 13.62 -14.85
N ALA A 248 7.53 14.81 -14.28
CA ALA A 248 7.11 15.02 -12.89
C ALA A 248 5.57 15.00 -12.79
N VAL A 249 4.98 13.83 -13.00
CA VAL A 249 3.54 13.60 -13.01
C VAL A 249 3.11 12.72 -11.83
N TYR A 250 1.90 12.97 -11.34
CA TYR A 250 1.21 12.04 -10.44
C TYR A 250 0.65 10.90 -11.28
N GLY A 251 1.29 9.75 -11.23
CA GLY A 251 0.99 8.61 -12.09
C GLY A 251 0.73 7.33 -11.31
N TRP A 252 1.09 6.22 -11.94
CA TRP A 252 0.81 4.88 -11.43
C TRP A 252 1.63 4.49 -10.20
N ASP A 253 2.79 5.12 -9.96
CA ASP A 253 3.55 4.93 -8.72
C ASP A 253 2.99 5.82 -7.60
N ALA A 254 2.87 7.11 -7.87
CA ALA A 254 2.48 8.12 -6.88
C ALA A 254 1.07 7.89 -6.30
N VAL A 255 0.19 7.20 -7.02
CA VAL A 255 -1.15 6.81 -6.55
C VAL A 255 -1.10 6.01 -5.24
N ARG A 256 0.01 5.34 -4.94
CA ARG A 256 0.22 4.61 -3.67
C ARG A 256 0.50 5.52 -2.49
N VAL A 257 1.00 6.75 -2.71
CA VAL A 257 1.39 7.65 -1.61
C VAL A 257 0.23 7.92 -0.65
N PRO A 258 -0.96 8.39 -1.08
CA PRO A 258 -2.08 8.59 -0.17
C PRO A 258 -2.51 7.32 0.55
N LEU A 259 -2.42 6.15 -0.11
CA LEU A 259 -2.76 4.86 0.50
C LEU A 259 -1.78 4.50 1.63
N ARG A 260 -0.46 4.66 1.42
CA ARG A 260 0.56 4.38 2.45
C ARG A 260 0.48 5.35 3.62
N ILE A 261 0.22 6.63 3.36
CA ILE A 261 0.06 7.64 4.42
C ILE A 261 -1.24 7.44 5.20
N ALA A 262 -2.33 7.02 4.54
CA ALA A 262 -3.58 6.65 5.21
C ALA A 262 -3.38 5.41 6.11
N ALA A 263 -2.62 4.42 5.67
CA ALA A 263 -2.25 3.28 6.50
C ALA A 263 -1.53 3.74 7.78
N ASP A 264 -0.57 4.68 7.68
CA ASP A 264 0.10 5.21 8.85
C ASP A 264 -0.86 5.96 9.79
N TYR A 265 -1.75 6.79 9.24
CA TYR A 265 -2.76 7.48 10.05
C TYR A 265 -3.68 6.52 10.81
N TYR A 266 -4.22 5.51 10.14
CA TYR A 266 -5.16 4.57 10.75
C TYR A 266 -4.51 3.57 11.72
N LEU A 267 -3.25 3.18 11.47
CA LEU A 267 -2.56 2.19 12.31
C LEU A 267 -1.77 2.81 13.46
N SER A 268 -1.20 4.01 13.29
CA SER A 268 -0.36 4.65 14.32
C SER A 268 -0.92 5.95 14.89
N GLY A 269 -1.93 6.56 14.25
CA GLY A 269 -2.48 7.85 14.67
C GLY A 269 -1.54 9.04 14.46
N ASP A 270 -0.53 8.93 13.60
CA ASP A 270 0.46 10.00 13.38
C ASP A 270 -0.19 11.27 12.82
N LYS A 271 -0.03 12.37 13.56
CA LYS A 271 -0.61 13.67 13.17
C LYS A 271 0.00 14.24 11.89
N ARG A 272 1.26 13.87 11.58
CA ARG A 272 1.93 14.26 10.33
C ARG A 272 1.24 13.64 9.13
N ALA A 273 0.83 12.36 9.26
CA ALA A 273 0.03 11.68 8.25
C ALA A 273 -1.27 12.44 7.96
N LEU A 274 -2.01 12.83 9.00
CA LEU A 274 -3.24 13.61 8.82
C LEU A 274 -2.99 14.95 8.13
N THR A 275 -1.88 15.63 8.44
CA THR A 275 -1.51 16.90 7.80
C THR A 275 -1.29 16.69 6.30
N VAL A 276 -0.52 15.70 5.91
CA VAL A 276 -0.25 15.33 4.50
C VAL A 276 -1.54 14.93 3.79
N LEU A 277 -2.39 14.11 4.41
CA LEU A 277 -3.68 13.68 3.82
C LEU A 277 -4.64 14.84 3.60
N ARG A 278 -4.64 15.86 4.46
CA ARG A 278 -5.43 17.08 4.24
C ARG A 278 -4.96 17.87 3.02
N GLN A 279 -3.65 17.94 2.77
CA GLN A 279 -3.10 18.57 1.57
C GLN A 279 -3.47 17.78 0.30
N PHE A 280 -3.37 16.45 0.34
CA PHE A 280 -3.87 15.60 -0.74
C PHE A 280 -5.37 15.77 -0.98
N SER A 281 -6.19 15.80 0.09
CA SER A 281 -7.64 16.02 0.00
C SER A 281 -7.96 17.30 -0.74
N ALA A 282 -7.35 18.43 -0.35
CA ALA A 282 -7.55 19.72 -1.01
C ALA A 282 -7.13 19.68 -2.49
N SER A 283 -6.06 18.99 -2.82
CA SER A 283 -5.60 18.81 -4.19
C SER A 283 -6.57 17.96 -5.02
N PHE A 284 -7.07 16.86 -4.48
CA PHE A 284 -8.07 16.01 -5.15
C PHE A 284 -9.41 16.74 -5.32
N GLU A 285 -9.85 17.52 -4.34
CA GLU A 285 -11.07 18.34 -4.46
C GLU A 285 -10.97 19.32 -5.63
N LYS A 286 -9.81 19.97 -5.80
CA LYS A 286 -9.53 20.86 -6.91
C LYS A 286 -9.50 20.13 -8.26
N GLU A 287 -8.80 18.99 -8.34
CA GLU A 287 -8.67 18.21 -9.57
C GLU A 287 -10.02 17.65 -10.03
N LEU A 288 -10.79 17.06 -9.11
CA LEU A 288 -12.08 16.46 -9.41
C LEU A 288 -13.19 17.48 -9.68
N SER A 289 -13.07 18.73 -9.21
CA SER A 289 -14.00 19.82 -9.57
C SER A 289 -13.82 20.32 -10.99
N ASN A 290 -12.65 20.12 -11.58
CA ASN A 290 -12.35 20.49 -12.96
C ASN A 290 -11.55 19.34 -13.62
N PRO A 291 -12.21 18.20 -13.88
CA PRO A 291 -11.53 17.01 -14.36
C PRO A 291 -10.81 17.34 -15.66
N SER A 292 -9.50 17.22 -15.65
CA SER A 292 -8.72 17.23 -16.87
C SER A 292 -9.30 16.13 -17.78
N LYS A 293 -9.28 16.32 -19.09
CA LYS A 293 -9.83 15.34 -20.05
C LYS A 293 -9.05 14.03 -20.08
N ASP A 294 -8.13 13.85 -19.15
CA ASP A 294 -7.27 12.68 -19.05
C ASP A 294 -8.03 11.54 -18.37
N GLN A 295 -8.50 10.59 -19.19
CA GLN A 295 -9.22 9.40 -18.72
C GLN A 295 -8.36 8.50 -17.83
N ALA A 296 -7.04 8.67 -17.80
CA ALA A 296 -6.12 7.88 -16.98
C ALA A 296 -6.44 7.94 -15.48
N TYR A 297 -6.98 9.07 -15.01
CA TYR A 297 -7.36 9.26 -13.60
C TYR A 297 -8.77 8.77 -13.25
N GLN A 298 -9.51 8.19 -14.19
CA GLN A 298 -10.89 7.73 -13.98
C GLN A 298 -10.95 6.21 -13.80
N ASN A 299 -10.26 5.69 -12.78
CA ASN A 299 -10.28 4.27 -12.45
C ASN A 299 -10.35 4.03 -10.94
N ALA A 300 -10.66 2.80 -10.54
CA ALA A 300 -10.84 2.43 -9.15
C ALA A 300 -9.62 2.76 -8.26
N LEU A 301 -8.40 2.61 -8.77
CA LEU A 301 -7.20 2.84 -7.98
C LEU A 301 -6.97 4.33 -7.68
N PHE A 302 -7.16 5.22 -8.67
CA PHE A 302 -7.08 6.67 -8.44
C PHE A 302 -8.20 7.16 -7.51
N TYR A 303 -9.43 6.65 -7.66
CA TYR A 303 -10.49 6.92 -6.70
C TYR A 303 -10.18 6.38 -5.30
N SER A 304 -9.48 5.25 -5.20
CA SER A 304 -9.05 4.69 -3.92
C SER A 304 -8.01 5.57 -3.21
N ALA A 305 -7.06 6.11 -3.94
CA ALA A 305 -6.09 7.06 -3.42
C ALA A 305 -6.74 8.36 -2.95
N ALA A 306 -7.65 8.91 -3.77
CA ALA A 306 -8.42 10.10 -3.42
C ALA A 306 -9.32 9.86 -2.20
N TYR A 307 -10.00 8.70 -2.14
CA TYR A 307 -10.80 8.29 -0.98
C TYR A 307 -9.96 8.21 0.29
N ALA A 308 -8.80 7.58 0.25
CA ALA A 308 -7.93 7.43 1.41
C ALA A 308 -7.57 8.79 2.03
N ALA A 309 -7.28 9.78 1.21
CA ALA A 309 -6.95 11.13 1.68
C ALA A 309 -8.20 11.89 2.19
N THR A 310 -9.28 11.90 1.41
CA THR A 310 -10.50 12.66 1.72
C THR A 310 -11.24 12.09 2.94
N GLU A 311 -11.26 10.78 3.10
CA GLU A 311 -11.88 10.11 4.25
C GLU A 311 -11.13 10.42 5.55
N ALA A 312 -9.80 10.36 5.54
CA ALA A 312 -8.98 10.72 6.69
C ALA A 312 -9.11 12.21 7.04
N ALA A 313 -9.20 13.08 6.04
CA ALA A 313 -9.40 14.52 6.21
C ALA A 313 -10.80 14.91 6.67
N GLY A 314 -11.79 14.03 6.58
CA GLY A 314 -13.20 14.32 6.88
C GLY A 314 -13.90 15.14 5.79
N SER A 315 -13.47 15.03 4.54
CA SER A 315 -14.06 15.73 3.39
C SER A 315 -15.44 15.19 3.03
N SER A 316 -16.34 16.08 2.60
CA SER A 316 -17.64 15.70 2.07
C SER A 316 -17.59 14.94 0.73
N LEU A 317 -16.43 14.90 0.08
CA LEU A 317 -16.22 14.19 -1.17
C LEU A 317 -16.08 12.67 -0.97
N SER A 318 -15.64 12.22 0.22
CA SER A 318 -15.30 10.82 0.45
C SER A 318 -16.44 9.82 0.17
N PRO A 319 -17.73 10.07 0.52
CA PRO A 319 -18.80 9.15 0.20
C PRO A 319 -19.01 8.94 -1.31
N SER A 320 -18.88 10.01 -2.10
CA SER A 320 -19.03 9.92 -3.56
C SER A 320 -17.87 9.15 -4.20
N LEU A 321 -16.65 9.28 -3.68
CA LEU A 321 -15.50 8.52 -4.13
C LEU A 321 -15.65 7.03 -3.83
N LEU A 322 -16.10 6.66 -2.62
CA LEU A 322 -16.39 5.27 -2.29
C LEU A 322 -17.46 4.69 -3.24
N GLN A 323 -18.47 5.49 -3.58
CA GLN A 323 -19.48 5.08 -4.55
C GLN A 323 -18.86 4.87 -5.95
N GLN A 324 -17.94 5.73 -6.41
CA GLN A 324 -17.24 5.54 -7.69
C GLN A 324 -16.38 4.28 -7.71
N ILE A 325 -15.66 3.99 -6.62
CA ILE A 325 -14.90 2.75 -6.48
C ILE A 325 -15.84 1.53 -6.60
N ARG A 326 -16.96 1.54 -5.89
CA ARG A 326 -17.96 0.47 -5.93
C ARG A 326 -18.67 0.37 -7.28
N HIS A 327 -18.91 1.48 -7.97
CA HIS A 327 -19.45 1.48 -9.33
C HIS A 327 -18.48 0.87 -10.37
N SER A 328 -17.17 0.95 -10.13
CA SER A 328 -16.17 0.32 -10.97
C SER A 328 -16.10 -1.20 -10.77
N MET A 329 -16.71 -1.71 -9.70
CA MET A 329 -16.72 -3.14 -9.42
C MET A 329 -17.64 -3.88 -10.38
N ARG A 330 -17.23 -5.10 -10.69
CA ARG A 330 -17.98 -6.10 -11.44
C ARG A 330 -17.92 -7.42 -10.67
N LYS A 331 -18.80 -8.33 -11.00
CA LYS A 331 -18.84 -9.68 -10.44
C LYS A 331 -18.85 -10.71 -11.55
N ASN A 332 -18.06 -11.75 -11.40
CA ASN A 332 -18.13 -12.97 -12.20
C ASN A 332 -18.19 -14.20 -11.27
N ASP A 333 -18.04 -15.39 -11.81
CA ASP A 333 -18.07 -16.65 -11.03
C ASP A 333 -16.89 -16.75 -10.05
N ASP A 334 -15.82 -15.98 -10.27
CA ASP A 334 -14.62 -15.94 -9.42
C ASP A 334 -14.70 -14.92 -8.28
N GLY A 335 -15.70 -14.03 -8.27
CA GLY A 335 -15.88 -13.03 -7.23
C GLY A 335 -15.98 -11.60 -7.75
N PHE A 336 -15.54 -10.62 -6.95
CA PHE A 336 -15.56 -9.20 -7.31
C PHE A 336 -14.20 -8.75 -7.85
N PHE A 337 -14.22 -7.92 -8.90
CA PHE A 337 -13.04 -7.28 -9.46
C PHE A 337 -13.30 -5.80 -9.78
N TYR A 338 -12.24 -5.02 -9.86
CA TYR A 338 -12.30 -3.59 -10.15
C TYR A 338 -11.90 -3.31 -11.59
N ASN A 339 -12.69 -2.49 -12.28
CA ASN A 339 -12.53 -2.13 -13.68
C ASN A 339 -12.52 -3.35 -14.61
N GLU A 340 -11.38 -4.00 -14.78
CA GLU A 340 -11.16 -5.15 -15.65
C GLU A 340 -10.68 -6.37 -14.85
N HIS A 341 -11.22 -7.56 -15.14
CA HIS A 341 -10.95 -8.77 -14.39
C HIS A 341 -9.47 -9.19 -14.37
N ASN A 342 -8.73 -8.88 -15.40
CA ASN A 342 -7.31 -9.23 -15.57
C ASN A 342 -6.35 -8.05 -15.42
N ASP A 343 -6.81 -6.92 -14.89
CA ASP A 343 -5.96 -5.80 -14.52
C ASP A 343 -5.36 -6.06 -13.13
N TYR A 344 -4.14 -6.60 -13.14
CA TYR A 344 -3.42 -6.99 -11.93
C TYR A 344 -3.27 -5.82 -10.96
N TYR A 345 -2.76 -4.66 -11.43
CA TYR A 345 -2.38 -3.57 -10.55
C TYR A 345 -3.58 -2.91 -9.86
N ILE A 346 -4.63 -2.62 -10.62
CA ILE A 346 -5.86 -2.08 -10.06
C ILE A 346 -6.47 -3.05 -9.03
N ASN A 347 -6.52 -4.36 -9.34
CA ASN A 347 -7.08 -5.34 -8.43
C ASN A 347 -6.20 -5.65 -7.21
N SER A 348 -4.89 -5.35 -7.28
CA SER A 348 -3.99 -5.47 -6.13
C SER A 348 -4.26 -4.44 -5.04
N LEU A 349 -4.70 -3.23 -5.37
CA LEU A 349 -4.74 -2.10 -4.45
C LEU A 349 -6.13 -1.50 -4.20
N SER A 350 -7.08 -1.60 -5.16
CA SER A 350 -8.38 -0.91 -5.07
C SER A 350 -9.32 -1.44 -3.97
N TRP A 351 -8.98 -2.51 -3.28
CA TRP A 351 -9.71 -3.04 -2.13
C TRP A 351 -9.32 -2.35 -0.81
N LEU A 352 -8.20 -1.63 -0.76
CA LEU A 352 -7.71 -0.96 0.45
C LEU A 352 -8.70 0.03 1.09
N PRO A 353 -9.52 0.81 0.36
CA PRO A 353 -10.57 1.61 0.93
C PRO A 353 -11.55 0.82 1.82
N GLU A 354 -11.93 -0.37 1.42
CA GLU A 354 -12.80 -1.23 2.23
C GLU A 354 -12.09 -1.68 3.51
N TYR A 355 -10.80 -1.98 3.43
CA TYR A 355 -9.97 -2.31 4.58
C TYR A 355 -9.84 -1.13 5.56
N TYR A 356 -9.54 0.08 5.08
CA TYR A 356 -9.47 1.27 5.93
C TYR A 356 -10.82 1.60 6.58
N HIS A 357 -11.91 1.39 5.86
CA HIS A 357 -13.25 1.55 6.40
C HIS A 357 -13.53 0.59 7.56
N ILE A 358 -13.08 -0.67 7.46
CA ILE A 358 -13.18 -1.65 8.53
C ILE A 358 -12.34 -1.26 9.74
N ILE A 359 -11.07 -0.86 9.54
CA ILE A 359 -10.20 -0.42 10.64
C ILE A 359 -10.81 0.78 11.36
N LYS A 360 -11.28 1.78 10.63
CA LYS A 360 -11.91 2.98 11.19
C LYS A 360 -13.12 2.64 12.04
N ALA A 361 -13.98 1.74 11.55
CA ALA A 361 -15.22 1.36 12.22
C ALA A 361 -15.00 0.46 13.45
N THR A 362 -13.99 -0.40 13.44
CA THR A 362 -13.79 -1.43 14.46
C THR A 362 -12.59 -1.17 15.39
N GLY A 363 -11.67 -0.30 14.99
CA GLY A 363 -10.35 -0.14 15.63
C GLY A 363 -9.48 -1.40 15.52
N LYS A 364 -9.82 -2.37 14.66
CA LYS A 364 -9.15 -3.66 14.51
C LYS A 364 -8.87 -3.93 13.04
N GLN A 365 -7.84 -4.73 12.78
CA GLN A 365 -7.65 -5.35 11.47
C GLN A 365 -8.83 -6.26 11.11
N MET A 366 -8.91 -6.69 9.84
CA MET A 366 -10.03 -7.48 9.30
C MET A 366 -10.55 -8.54 10.28
N PRO A 367 -11.86 -8.59 10.53
CA PRO A 367 -12.44 -9.70 11.28
C PRO A 367 -12.19 -11.00 10.51
N THR A 368 -11.89 -12.08 11.24
CA THR A 368 -11.81 -13.42 10.64
C THR A 368 -13.14 -13.70 9.91
N PRO A 369 -13.13 -14.18 8.65
CA PRO A 369 -14.37 -14.57 7.99
C PRO A 369 -15.14 -15.53 8.90
N LEU A 370 -16.43 -15.33 9.03
CA LEU A 370 -17.30 -16.32 9.66
C LEU A 370 -17.08 -17.61 8.87
N SER A 371 -16.64 -18.68 9.54
CA SER A 371 -16.44 -19.97 8.92
C SER A 371 -17.70 -20.33 8.14
N SER A 372 -17.57 -20.63 6.86
CA SER A 372 -18.65 -21.17 6.03
C SER A 372 -18.98 -22.65 6.40
N ASP A 373 -18.76 -23.02 7.66
CA ASP A 373 -19.21 -24.30 8.21
C ASP A 373 -20.65 -24.19 8.67
N GLY A 374 -21.55 -24.29 7.71
CA GLY A 374 -22.98 -24.27 7.96
C GLY A 374 -23.79 -24.64 6.72
N GLY A 375 -23.70 -25.88 6.27
CA GLY A 375 -24.68 -26.37 5.29
C GLY A 375 -24.19 -27.56 4.46
N ARG A 376 -24.54 -28.73 4.92
CA ARG A 376 -24.45 -30.02 4.22
C ARG A 376 -25.15 -29.98 2.87
#